data_7303a62657c49b5da47774a798d01767
#
_entry.id   7303a62657c49b5da47774a798d01767
#
_cell.length_a   1.000
_cell.length_b   1.000
_cell.length_c   1.000
_cell.angle_alpha   90.00
_cell.angle_beta   90.00
_cell.angle_gamma   90.00
#
_symmetry.space_group_name_H-M   'P 1'
#
loop_
_entity.id
_entity.type
_entity.pdbx_description
1 polymer ?
#
loop_
_entity_poly.entity_id
_entity_poly.type
_entity_poly.pdbx_seq_one_letter_code
_entity_poly.pdbx_strand_id
1 'polypeptide(L)'
;MRILASATVFLALTVAAFAGPPVPRKSPEFTITDPSGKQILLSSFKGKVVVMPLMFTTCPHCQNEAKMLTKLQKEFAGRPLQVLGTAFNDEANGPVVAQFIKEFNVGFPVGYTKRDSVISYLGLSVMDRWVVPQVAVIDKKGNIVAQSDAMGTPALQDENYMRTLIDKLLKEGATTSSTAPAKKTVAKAD
;
A
#
# COMPACT_ATOMS: atom_id res chain seq x y z
N MET A 1 18.66 27.43 -59.99
CA MET A 1 17.50 27.11 -59.11
C MET A 1 18.02 26.40 -57.86
N ARG A 2 18.12 27.12 -56.75
CA ARG A 2 18.59 26.57 -55.47
C ARG A 2 17.34 26.31 -54.61
N ILE A 3 17.06 25.05 -54.32
CA ILE A 3 15.96 24.63 -53.45
C ILE A 3 16.51 24.64 -52.02
N LEU A 4 16.04 25.59 -51.19
CA LEU A 4 16.31 25.62 -49.76
C LEU A 4 15.33 24.68 -49.08
N ALA A 5 15.82 23.56 -48.59
CA ALA A 5 15.06 22.63 -47.76
C ALA A 5 15.01 23.18 -46.29
N SER A 6 13.87 23.70 -45.89
CA SER A 6 13.64 24.10 -44.51
C SER A 6 13.35 22.85 -43.68
N ALA A 7 14.30 22.49 -42.83
CA ALA A 7 14.12 21.42 -41.84
C ALA A 7 13.37 22.01 -40.63
N THR A 8 12.09 21.67 -40.49
CA THR A 8 11.28 22.02 -39.33
C THR A 8 11.61 21.03 -38.21
N VAL A 9 12.35 21.48 -37.21
CA VAL A 9 12.61 20.71 -35.98
C VAL A 9 11.36 20.78 -35.12
N PHE A 10 10.62 19.68 -35.04
CA PHE A 10 9.54 19.48 -34.06
C PHE A 10 10.16 19.24 -32.68
N LEU A 11 10.16 20.25 -31.84
CA LEU A 11 10.49 20.13 -30.44
C LEU A 11 9.31 19.49 -29.71
N ALA A 12 9.38 18.17 -29.53
CA ALA A 12 8.41 17.44 -28.72
C ALA A 12 8.53 17.85 -27.25
N LEU A 13 7.64 18.71 -26.78
CA LEU A 13 7.50 19.03 -25.37
C LEU A 13 6.95 17.78 -24.69
N THR A 14 7.81 17.01 -24.02
CA THR A 14 7.38 15.93 -23.11
C THR A 14 6.79 16.60 -21.86
N VAL A 15 5.47 16.61 -21.76
CA VAL A 15 4.76 16.94 -20.53
C VAL A 15 5.07 15.83 -19.55
N ALA A 16 5.98 16.08 -18.59
CA ALA A 16 6.17 15.21 -17.45
C ALA A 16 4.87 15.26 -16.63
N ALA A 17 4.02 14.26 -16.78
CA ALA A 17 2.90 14.07 -15.88
C ALA A 17 3.48 13.85 -14.48
N PHE A 18 3.05 14.63 -13.49
CA PHE A 18 3.36 14.43 -12.09
C PHE A 18 2.64 13.18 -11.59
N ALA A 19 3.10 12.03 -12.02
CA ALA A 19 2.75 10.75 -11.43
C ALA A 19 3.66 10.55 -10.21
N GLY A 20 3.09 10.05 -9.11
CA GLY A 20 3.89 9.65 -7.95
C GLY A 20 5.03 8.69 -8.34
N PRO A 21 5.90 8.30 -7.40
CA PRO A 21 7.05 7.46 -7.73
C PRO A 21 6.59 6.15 -8.38
N PRO A 22 7.34 5.66 -9.38
CA PRO A 22 6.95 4.47 -10.13
C PRO A 22 6.85 3.24 -9.21
N VAL A 23 5.89 2.36 -9.49
CA VAL A 23 5.75 1.05 -8.87
C VAL A 23 6.02 -0.05 -9.92
N PRO A 24 6.59 -1.23 -9.54
CA PRO A 24 6.93 -1.62 -8.19
C PRO A 24 8.23 -0.96 -7.68
N ARG A 25 8.27 -0.61 -6.39
CA ARG A 25 9.45 -0.09 -5.70
C ARG A 25 9.58 -0.65 -4.30
N LYS A 26 10.79 -0.67 -3.76
CA LYS A 26 11.01 -1.09 -2.37
C LYS A 26 10.25 -0.18 -1.43
N SER A 27 9.47 -0.79 -0.51
CA SER A 27 8.82 -0.03 0.56
C SER A 27 9.87 0.47 1.54
N PRO A 28 9.93 1.78 1.83
CA PRO A 28 10.67 2.26 2.99
C PRO A 28 10.08 1.71 4.29
N GLU A 29 10.84 1.77 5.38
CA GLU A 29 10.26 1.51 6.69
C GLU A 29 9.23 2.59 7.02
N PHE A 30 8.14 2.17 7.66
CA PHE A 30 7.08 3.05 8.09
C PHE A 30 6.61 2.68 9.49
N THR A 31 6.45 3.67 10.34
CA THR A 31 6.07 3.46 11.73
C THR A 31 4.80 4.25 12.05
N ILE A 32 3.85 3.58 12.66
CA ILE A 32 2.65 4.19 13.23
C ILE A 32 2.59 3.94 14.74
N THR A 33 1.85 4.77 15.45
CA THR A 33 1.58 4.61 16.87
C THR A 33 0.15 4.12 17.05
N ASP A 34 -0.04 3.01 17.73
CA ASP A 34 -1.38 2.48 18.01
C ASP A 34 -2.11 3.30 19.10
N PRO A 35 -3.41 3.08 19.33
CA PRO A 35 -4.15 3.80 20.38
C PRO A 35 -3.58 3.67 21.78
N SER A 36 -2.80 2.63 22.08
CA SER A 36 -2.16 2.45 23.39
C SER A 36 -0.81 3.18 23.53
N GLY A 37 -0.33 3.82 22.47
CA GLY A 37 0.98 4.47 22.41
C GLY A 37 2.12 3.56 21.96
N LYS A 38 1.85 2.29 21.62
CA LYS A 38 2.86 1.36 21.13
C LYS A 38 3.15 1.62 19.64
N GLN A 39 4.43 1.55 19.28
CA GLN A 39 4.84 1.64 17.89
C GLN A 39 4.62 0.31 17.15
N ILE A 40 4.06 0.42 15.95
CA ILE A 40 3.91 -0.67 14.98
C ILE A 40 4.80 -0.34 13.79
N LEU A 41 5.76 -1.20 13.49
CA LEU A 41 6.67 -1.08 12.36
C LEU A 41 6.11 -1.86 11.17
N LEU A 42 6.15 -1.29 9.97
CA LEU A 42 5.75 -1.99 8.75
C LEU A 42 6.58 -3.26 8.52
N SER A 43 7.87 -3.23 8.88
CA SER A 43 8.76 -4.39 8.78
C SER A 43 8.34 -5.59 9.65
N SER A 44 7.49 -5.40 10.66
CA SER A 44 6.96 -6.53 11.47
C SER A 44 5.98 -7.40 10.68
N PHE A 45 5.54 -6.96 9.51
CA PHE A 45 4.65 -7.71 8.61
C PHE A 45 5.38 -8.34 7.41
N LYS A 46 6.70 -8.50 7.47
CA LYS A 46 7.47 -9.17 6.41
C LYS A 46 6.88 -10.55 6.09
N GLY A 47 6.82 -10.88 4.80
CA GLY A 47 6.22 -12.14 4.32
C GLY A 47 4.69 -12.11 4.18
N LYS A 48 4.04 -11.02 4.58
CA LYS A 48 2.61 -10.79 4.33
C LYS A 48 2.41 -9.82 3.17
N VAL A 49 1.27 -9.94 2.51
CA VAL A 49 0.71 -8.85 1.71
C VAL A 49 0.19 -7.80 2.69
N VAL A 50 0.60 -6.55 2.54
CA VAL A 50 0.10 -5.47 3.39
C VAL A 50 -0.71 -4.50 2.54
N VAL A 51 -1.92 -4.19 2.99
CA VAL A 51 -2.75 -3.12 2.43
C VAL A 51 -2.78 -1.99 3.45
N MET A 52 -2.28 -0.83 3.07
CA MET A 52 -2.13 0.31 3.98
C MET A 52 -2.99 1.48 3.51
N PRO A 53 -4.24 1.61 4.02
CA PRO A 53 -5.02 2.83 3.85
C PRO A 53 -4.45 3.95 4.72
N LEU A 54 -4.15 5.08 4.08
CA LEU A 54 -3.66 6.32 4.68
C LEU A 54 -4.81 7.31 4.64
N MET A 55 -5.33 7.72 5.79
CA MET A 55 -6.68 8.27 5.89
C MET A 55 -6.82 9.39 6.93
N PHE A 56 -7.91 10.12 6.82
CA PHE A 56 -8.42 10.98 7.89
C PHE A 56 -9.60 10.29 8.56
N THR A 57 -9.63 10.30 9.88
CA THR A 57 -10.71 9.66 10.67
C THR A 57 -12.07 10.31 10.42
N THR A 58 -12.10 11.58 10.04
CA THR A 58 -13.31 12.38 9.78
C THR A 58 -13.79 12.32 8.33
N CYS A 59 -13.04 11.69 7.42
CA CYS A 59 -13.36 11.65 5.99
C CYS A 59 -14.36 10.50 5.67
N PRO A 60 -15.56 10.79 5.11
CA PRO A 60 -16.54 9.75 4.81
C PRO A 60 -16.04 8.67 3.83
N HIS A 61 -15.25 9.03 2.83
CA HIS A 61 -14.66 8.07 1.90
C HIS A 61 -13.68 7.13 2.62
N CYS A 62 -12.88 7.65 3.54
CA CYS A 62 -11.97 6.86 4.37
C CYS A 62 -12.72 5.87 5.28
N GLN A 63 -13.86 6.31 5.85
CA GLN A 63 -14.73 5.47 6.68
C GLN A 63 -15.33 4.31 5.87
N ASN A 64 -15.76 4.58 4.64
CA ASN A 64 -16.28 3.55 3.74
C ASN A 64 -15.16 2.57 3.31
N GLU A 65 -13.98 3.05 3.02
CA GLU A 65 -12.83 2.21 2.70
C GLU A 65 -12.44 1.32 3.88
N ALA A 66 -12.43 1.85 5.11
CA ALA A 66 -12.15 1.06 6.30
C ALA A 66 -13.16 -0.09 6.49
N LYS A 67 -14.45 0.13 6.19
CA LYS A 67 -15.46 -0.93 6.20
C LYS A 67 -15.21 -1.99 5.13
N MET A 68 -14.90 -1.57 3.91
CA MET A 68 -14.58 -2.45 2.78
C MET A 68 -13.34 -3.30 3.10
N LEU A 69 -12.28 -2.68 3.59
CA LEU A 69 -11.05 -3.40 3.94
C LEU A 69 -11.23 -4.32 5.16
N THR A 70 -12.10 -3.98 6.11
CA THR A 70 -12.50 -4.88 7.21
C THR A 70 -13.13 -6.15 6.68
N LYS A 71 -14.01 -6.05 5.68
CA LYS A 71 -14.62 -7.20 5.01
C LYS A 71 -13.56 -8.07 4.31
N LEU A 72 -12.65 -7.45 3.57
CA LEU A 72 -11.58 -8.18 2.88
C LEU A 72 -10.59 -8.82 3.87
N GLN A 73 -10.21 -8.13 4.96
CA GLN A 73 -9.36 -8.71 6.01
C GLN A 73 -9.99 -9.97 6.61
N LYS A 74 -11.31 -9.97 6.81
CA LYS A 74 -12.07 -11.13 7.29
C LYS A 74 -12.19 -12.23 6.23
N GLU A 75 -12.46 -11.88 4.98
CA GLU A 75 -12.57 -12.82 3.85
C GLU A 75 -11.28 -13.61 3.64
N PHE A 76 -10.14 -12.95 3.77
CA PHE A 76 -8.82 -13.57 3.64
C PHE A 76 -8.20 -14.02 4.99
N ALA A 77 -9.02 -14.21 6.03
CA ALA A 77 -8.53 -14.69 7.32
C ALA A 77 -7.79 -16.03 7.16
N GLY A 78 -6.69 -16.21 7.90
CA GLY A 78 -5.82 -17.40 7.80
C GLY A 78 -4.82 -17.37 6.63
N ARG A 79 -4.91 -16.40 5.73
CA ARG A 79 -3.89 -16.16 4.69
C ARG A 79 -2.94 -15.03 5.12
N PRO A 80 -1.72 -14.95 4.58
CA PRO A 80 -0.73 -13.93 4.98
C PRO A 80 -1.08 -12.53 4.43
N LEU A 81 -2.25 -12.01 4.82
CA LEU A 81 -2.71 -10.65 4.58
C LEU A 81 -2.71 -9.86 5.88
N GLN A 82 -2.34 -8.60 5.80
CA GLN A 82 -2.51 -7.62 6.87
C GLN A 82 -3.00 -6.30 6.29
N VAL A 83 -4.15 -5.83 6.74
CA VAL A 83 -4.53 -4.43 6.57
C VAL A 83 -3.98 -3.64 7.75
N LEU A 84 -3.33 -2.50 7.48
CA LEU A 84 -2.71 -1.64 8.48
C LEU A 84 -3.15 -0.20 8.25
N GLY A 85 -4.18 0.25 8.95
CA GLY A 85 -4.72 1.59 8.82
C GLY A 85 -3.82 2.66 9.45
N THR A 86 -3.71 3.80 8.78
CA THR A 86 -2.90 4.93 9.25
C THR A 86 -3.68 6.22 9.19
N ALA A 87 -4.04 6.76 10.35
CA ALA A 87 -4.64 8.07 10.48
C ALA A 87 -3.56 9.16 10.56
N PHE A 88 -3.77 10.29 9.85
CA PHE A 88 -2.77 11.38 9.82
C PHE A 88 -3.40 12.77 9.69
N ASN A 89 -4.71 12.92 10.00
CA ASN A 89 -5.30 14.24 10.23
C ASN A 89 -4.70 14.88 11.48
N ASP A 90 -4.78 16.19 11.57
CA ASP A 90 -4.08 16.95 12.62
C ASP A 90 -4.53 16.56 14.04
N GLU A 91 -5.80 16.12 14.19
CA GLU A 91 -6.38 15.65 15.45
C GLU A 91 -6.09 14.18 15.74
N ALA A 92 -5.44 13.43 14.81
CA ALA A 92 -5.20 12.01 14.98
C ALA A 92 -4.28 11.74 16.17
N ASN A 93 -4.82 11.00 17.15
CA ASN A 93 -4.14 10.58 18.37
C ASN A 93 -4.77 9.27 18.87
N GLY A 94 -4.25 8.72 19.95
CA GLY A 94 -4.75 7.44 20.51
C GLY A 94 -6.26 7.40 20.75
N PRO A 95 -6.85 8.32 21.51
CA PRO A 95 -8.31 8.41 21.74
C PRO A 95 -9.14 8.54 20.47
N VAL A 96 -8.75 9.41 19.53
CA VAL A 96 -9.47 9.61 18.26
C VAL A 96 -9.44 8.34 17.40
N VAL A 97 -8.29 7.67 17.30
CA VAL A 97 -8.18 6.41 16.56
C VAL A 97 -8.96 5.28 17.24
N ALA A 98 -8.93 5.20 18.58
CA ALA A 98 -9.73 4.22 19.32
C ALA A 98 -11.25 4.43 19.09
N GLN A 99 -11.72 5.67 19.09
CA GLN A 99 -13.10 6.00 18.76
C GLN A 99 -13.44 5.58 17.32
N PHE A 100 -12.61 5.92 16.34
CA PHE A 100 -12.80 5.53 14.94
C PHE A 100 -12.92 4.01 14.79
N ILE A 101 -12.02 3.24 15.40
CA ILE A 101 -12.07 1.77 15.36
C ILE A 101 -13.40 1.25 15.88
N LYS A 102 -13.85 1.79 17.02
CA LYS A 102 -15.12 1.37 17.67
C LYS A 102 -16.33 1.77 16.83
N GLU A 103 -16.39 3.01 16.38
CA GLU A 103 -17.55 3.58 15.66
C GLU A 103 -17.79 2.87 14.32
N PHE A 104 -16.71 2.61 13.57
CA PHE A 104 -16.81 1.97 12.26
C PHE A 104 -16.57 0.45 12.28
N ASN A 105 -16.46 -0.15 13.48
CA ASN A 105 -16.22 -1.58 13.68
C ASN A 105 -15.05 -2.10 12.83
N VAL A 106 -13.92 -1.38 12.89
CA VAL A 106 -12.73 -1.69 12.06
C VAL A 106 -12.07 -2.97 12.55
N GLY A 107 -11.92 -3.95 11.67
CA GLY A 107 -11.43 -5.31 11.97
C GLY A 107 -9.93 -5.51 11.72
N PHE A 108 -9.13 -4.44 11.73
CA PHE A 108 -7.68 -4.49 11.55
C PHE A 108 -6.99 -3.41 12.40
N PRO A 109 -5.67 -3.52 12.66
CA PRO A 109 -4.93 -2.50 13.38
C PRO A 109 -4.97 -1.15 12.68
N VAL A 110 -5.26 -0.10 13.44
CA VAL A 110 -5.17 1.29 13.02
C VAL A 110 -4.29 2.03 14.00
N GLY A 111 -3.36 2.80 13.47
CA GLY A 111 -2.55 3.72 14.25
C GLY A 111 -2.57 5.12 13.65
N TYR A 112 -1.77 6.00 14.20
CA TYR A 112 -1.61 7.37 13.71
C TYR A 112 -0.15 7.73 13.53
N THR A 113 0.10 8.72 12.68
CA THR A 113 1.43 9.30 12.44
C THR A 113 1.29 10.74 11.98
N LYS A 114 2.44 11.41 11.80
CA LYS A 114 2.47 12.78 11.29
C LYS A 114 2.24 12.80 9.77
N ARG A 115 1.60 13.88 9.29
CA ARG A 115 1.36 14.12 7.86
C ARG A 115 2.63 14.02 7.01
N ASP A 116 3.73 14.64 7.46
CA ASP A 116 5.00 14.65 6.73
C ASP A 116 5.57 13.24 6.53
N SER A 117 5.37 12.34 7.51
CA SER A 117 5.76 10.93 7.38
C SER A 117 5.00 10.24 6.26
N VAL A 118 3.70 10.53 6.11
CA VAL A 118 2.86 9.97 5.03
C VAL A 118 3.27 10.53 3.67
N ILE A 119 3.45 11.84 3.56
CA ILE A 119 3.87 12.51 2.32
C ILE A 119 5.22 11.94 1.86
N SER A 120 6.18 11.83 2.77
CA SER A 120 7.50 11.26 2.48
C SER A 120 7.40 9.78 2.06
N TYR A 121 6.60 8.97 2.75
CA TYR A 121 6.41 7.56 2.42
C TYR A 121 5.82 7.35 1.03
N LEU A 122 4.81 8.14 0.68
CA LEU A 122 4.17 8.09 -0.63
C LEU A 122 5.06 8.71 -1.74
N GLY A 123 6.10 9.46 -1.38
CA GLY A 123 6.92 10.21 -2.33
C GLY A 123 6.15 11.34 -3.02
N LEU A 124 5.19 11.93 -2.31
CA LEU A 124 4.45 13.09 -2.76
C LEU A 124 5.22 14.39 -2.44
N SER A 125 4.97 15.45 -3.19
CA SER A 125 5.45 16.78 -2.85
C SER A 125 4.48 17.47 -1.89
N VAL A 126 5.01 18.25 -0.96
CA VAL A 126 4.19 19.13 -0.09
C VAL A 126 3.45 20.21 -0.89
N MET A 127 3.89 20.46 -2.14
CA MET A 127 3.26 21.41 -3.06
C MET A 127 2.15 20.77 -3.89
N ASP A 128 2.07 19.44 -3.91
CA ASP A 128 1.04 18.76 -4.68
C ASP A 128 -0.31 18.87 -3.96
N ARG A 129 -1.38 19.01 -4.77
CA ARG A 129 -2.72 18.75 -4.27
C ARG A 129 -2.90 17.24 -4.20
N TRP A 130 -3.41 16.76 -3.09
CA TRP A 130 -3.69 15.36 -2.89
C TRP A 130 -4.96 15.16 -2.06
N VAL A 131 -5.57 14.02 -2.21
CA VAL A 131 -6.83 13.65 -1.54
C VAL A 131 -6.64 12.45 -0.65
N VAL A 132 -7.59 12.19 0.24
CA VAL A 132 -7.71 10.98 1.04
C VAL A 132 -9.00 10.25 0.69
N PRO A 133 -9.03 8.92 0.79
CA PRO A 133 -7.96 8.04 1.23
C PRO A 133 -6.85 7.86 0.18
N GLN A 134 -5.62 7.65 0.64
CA GLN A 134 -4.53 7.12 -0.16
C GLN A 134 -4.30 5.66 0.21
N VAL A 135 -3.89 4.83 -0.73
CA VAL A 135 -3.64 3.41 -0.49
C VAL A 135 -2.27 3.03 -1.00
N ALA A 136 -1.54 2.27 -0.22
CA ALA A 136 -0.34 1.55 -0.68
C ALA A 136 -0.54 0.04 -0.47
N VAL A 137 -0.23 -0.76 -1.49
CA VAL A 137 -0.28 -2.22 -1.42
C VAL A 137 1.13 -2.77 -1.55
N ILE A 138 1.56 -3.54 -0.56
CA ILE A 138 2.90 -4.07 -0.43
C ILE A 138 2.85 -5.60 -0.59
N ASP A 139 3.73 -6.14 -1.44
CA ASP A 139 3.85 -7.58 -1.64
C ASP A 139 4.61 -8.28 -0.50
N LYS A 140 4.63 -9.60 -0.50
CA LYS A 140 5.35 -10.42 0.49
C LYS A 140 6.85 -10.18 0.52
N LYS A 141 7.42 -9.61 -0.55
CA LYS A 141 8.86 -9.27 -0.66
C LYS A 141 9.16 -7.88 -0.11
N GLY A 142 8.11 -7.13 0.27
CA GLY A 142 8.22 -5.77 0.80
C GLY A 142 8.38 -4.73 -0.30
N ASN A 143 7.79 -4.93 -1.47
CA ASN A 143 7.73 -3.91 -2.52
C ASN A 143 6.33 -3.31 -2.56
N ILE A 144 6.23 -2.01 -2.70
CA ILE A 144 4.98 -1.34 -3.05
C ILE A 144 4.69 -1.69 -4.52
N VAL A 145 3.60 -2.42 -4.76
CA VAL A 145 3.19 -2.90 -6.08
C VAL A 145 1.99 -2.14 -6.65
N ALA A 146 1.26 -1.44 -5.78
CA ALA A 146 0.23 -0.49 -6.16
C ALA A 146 0.20 0.66 -5.15
N GLN A 147 -0.02 1.87 -5.62
CA GLN A 147 -0.11 3.07 -4.82
C GLN A 147 -1.08 4.05 -5.48
N SER A 148 -1.85 4.76 -4.67
CA SER A 148 -2.70 5.83 -5.17
C SER A 148 -1.87 6.99 -5.74
N ASP A 149 -2.35 7.55 -6.84
CA ASP A 149 -1.89 8.85 -7.31
C ASP A 149 -2.31 9.95 -6.33
N ALA A 150 -1.70 11.11 -6.40
CA ALA A 150 -2.01 12.23 -5.51
C ALA A 150 -3.51 12.56 -5.48
N MET A 151 -4.18 12.53 -6.62
CA MET A 151 -5.63 12.79 -6.75
C MET A 151 -6.50 11.55 -6.51
N GLY A 152 -5.91 10.47 -6.00
CA GLY A 152 -6.59 9.20 -5.73
C GLY A 152 -6.62 8.27 -6.94
N THR A 153 -6.78 6.99 -6.69
CA THR A 153 -6.89 5.96 -7.72
C THR A 153 -8.17 5.16 -7.46
N PRO A 154 -9.27 5.44 -8.15
CA PRO A 154 -10.58 4.83 -7.87
C PRO A 154 -10.56 3.30 -7.83
N ALA A 155 -9.73 2.65 -8.65
CA ALA A 155 -9.58 1.20 -8.64
C ALA A 155 -9.14 0.66 -7.27
N LEU A 156 -8.25 1.37 -6.55
CA LEU A 156 -7.79 0.97 -5.21
C LEU A 156 -8.86 1.17 -4.12
N GLN A 157 -9.99 1.81 -4.43
CA GLN A 157 -11.16 1.97 -3.58
C GLN A 157 -12.32 1.05 -4.02
N ASP A 158 -12.14 0.28 -5.09
CA ASP A 158 -13.12 -0.71 -5.57
C ASP A 158 -12.89 -2.07 -4.91
N GLU A 159 -13.94 -2.62 -4.29
CA GLU A 159 -13.87 -3.88 -3.53
C GLU A 159 -13.44 -5.06 -4.41
N ASN A 160 -13.96 -5.15 -5.63
CA ASN A 160 -13.67 -6.29 -6.52
C ASN A 160 -12.25 -6.23 -7.06
N TYR A 161 -11.78 -5.02 -7.41
CA TYR A 161 -10.40 -4.81 -7.82
C TYR A 161 -9.44 -5.17 -6.68
N MET A 162 -9.67 -4.65 -5.46
CA MET A 162 -8.84 -4.93 -4.29
C MET A 162 -8.82 -6.41 -3.94
N ARG A 163 -9.98 -7.08 -3.97
CA ARG A 163 -10.08 -8.55 -3.78
C ARG A 163 -9.20 -9.29 -4.78
N THR A 164 -9.32 -8.95 -6.05
CA THR A 164 -8.54 -9.59 -7.12
C THR A 164 -7.04 -9.35 -6.96
N LEU A 165 -6.64 -8.13 -6.67
CA LEU A 165 -5.24 -7.75 -6.43
C LEU A 165 -4.66 -8.50 -5.23
N ILE A 166 -5.36 -8.50 -4.10
CA ILE A 166 -4.96 -9.22 -2.88
C ILE A 166 -4.82 -10.71 -3.16
N ASP A 167 -5.83 -11.35 -3.78
CA ASP A 167 -5.79 -12.77 -4.09
C ASP A 167 -4.62 -13.15 -5.01
N LYS A 168 -4.36 -12.35 -6.04
CA LYS A 168 -3.19 -12.48 -6.91
C LYS A 168 -1.89 -12.46 -6.10
N LEU A 169 -1.68 -11.43 -5.27
CA LEU A 169 -0.45 -11.27 -4.47
C LEU A 169 -0.29 -12.39 -3.42
N LEU A 170 -1.40 -12.89 -2.88
CA LEU A 170 -1.38 -14.01 -1.94
C LEU A 170 -1.01 -15.34 -2.62
N LYS A 171 -1.31 -15.52 -3.90
CA LYS A 171 -0.88 -16.68 -4.71
C LYS A 171 0.58 -16.55 -5.15
N GLU A 172 1.06 -15.36 -5.45
CA GLU A 172 2.46 -15.11 -5.77
C GLU A 172 3.33 -15.43 -4.55
N GLY A 173 4.26 -16.37 -4.67
CA GLY A 173 5.13 -16.83 -3.57
C GLY A 173 4.70 -18.13 -2.90
N ALA A 174 3.52 -18.67 -3.20
CA ALA A 174 3.19 -20.05 -2.84
C ALA A 174 3.88 -21.08 -3.75
N THR A 175 4.29 -20.65 -4.96
CA THR A 175 4.88 -21.51 -5.99
C THR A 175 6.38 -21.77 -5.83
N THR A 176 7.09 -21.13 -4.89
CA THR A 176 8.54 -21.33 -4.73
C THR A 176 8.95 -22.24 -3.57
N SER A 177 8.00 -22.87 -2.87
CA SER A 177 8.31 -23.78 -1.74
C SER A 177 8.21 -25.27 -2.07
N SER A 178 8.05 -25.66 -3.33
CA SER A 178 7.93 -27.07 -3.74
C SER A 178 8.92 -27.42 -4.82
N THR A 179 10.23 -27.46 -4.48
CA THR A 179 11.20 -28.39 -5.13
C THR A 179 12.55 -28.31 -4.41
N ALA A 180 12.67 -28.94 -3.25
CA ALA A 180 13.96 -29.45 -2.79
C ALA A 180 14.01 -30.93 -3.16
N PRO A 181 14.89 -31.40 -4.04
CA PRO A 181 15.04 -32.83 -4.30
C PRO A 181 15.64 -33.53 -3.07
N ALA A 182 14.94 -34.54 -2.59
CA ALA A 182 15.40 -35.43 -1.54
C ALA A 182 16.75 -36.03 -1.94
N LYS A 183 17.80 -35.74 -1.18
CA LYS A 183 19.14 -36.33 -1.32
C LYS A 183 19.04 -37.80 -0.95
N LYS A 184 19.08 -38.70 -1.95
CA LYS A 184 19.22 -40.14 -1.74
C LYS A 184 20.58 -40.40 -1.09
N THR A 185 20.57 -40.80 0.15
CA THR A 185 21.74 -41.35 0.84
C THR A 185 21.94 -42.77 0.32
N VAL A 186 23.01 -42.99 -0.45
CA VAL A 186 23.45 -44.32 -0.83
C VAL A 186 24.17 -44.90 0.39
N ALA A 187 23.59 -45.94 0.99
CA ALA A 187 24.28 -46.76 2.00
C ALA A 187 25.29 -47.61 1.27
N LYS A 188 26.54 -47.53 1.70
CA LYS A 188 27.65 -48.37 1.31
C LYS A 188 27.58 -49.62 2.15
N ALA A 189 27.37 -50.80 1.53
CA ALA A 189 27.56 -52.07 2.16
C ALA A 189 29.01 -52.50 2.03
N ASP A 190 29.59 -52.91 3.16
CA ASP A 190 30.77 -53.80 3.24
C ASP A 190 30.28 -55.22 3.40
#